data_aa287d9254025a3911d8ca3c76bf2985
#
_entry.id   aa287d9254025a3911d8ca3c76bf2985
#
_cell.length_a   1.000
_cell.length_b   1.000
_cell.length_c   1.000
_cell.angle_alpha   90.00
_cell.angle_beta   90.00
_cell.angle_gamma   90.00
#
_symmetry.space_group_name_H-M   'P 1'
#
loop_
_entity.id
_entity.type
_entity.pdbx_description
1 polymer ?
#
loop_
_entity_poly.entity_id
_entity_poly.type
_entity_poly.pdbx_seq_one_letter_code
_entity_poly.pdbx_strand_id
1 'polypeptide(L)' 'MDIEELRQKLIDECYAGAFSGLGTMILDVDDIKNADEQKLLEIAKRMG' A
#
# COMPACT_ATOMS: atom_id res chain seq x y z
N MET A 1 -2.50 14.73 5.31
CA MET A 1 -3.25 13.63 4.68
C MET A 1 -3.78 12.68 5.73
N ASP A 2 -5.02 12.29 5.59
CA ASP A 2 -5.63 11.34 6.51
C ASP A 2 -5.06 9.95 6.26
N ILE A 3 -4.72 9.24 7.32
CA ILE A 3 -4.11 7.92 7.19
C ILE A 3 -5.08 6.93 6.54
N GLU A 4 -6.38 7.10 6.77
CA GLU A 4 -7.36 6.23 6.15
C GLU A 4 -7.45 6.47 4.65
N GLU A 5 -7.27 7.69 4.21
CA GLU A 5 -7.22 7.97 2.78
C GLU A 5 -6.00 7.32 2.16
N LEU A 6 -4.88 7.40 2.84
CA LEU A 6 -3.66 6.77 2.35
C LEU A 6 -3.83 5.26 2.24
N ARG A 7 -4.42 4.67 3.26
CA ARG A 7 -4.68 3.24 3.27
C ARG A 7 -5.56 2.83 2.10
N GLN A 8 -6.64 3.58 1.88
CA GLN A 8 -7.56 3.27 0.79
C GLN A 8 -6.88 3.44 -0.57
N LYS A 9 -6.06 4.46 -0.69
CA LYS A 9 -5.34 4.70 -1.93
C LYS A 9 -4.41 3.53 -2.24
N LEU A 10 -3.70 3.04 -1.25
CA LEU A 10 -2.79 1.92 -1.44
C LEU A 10 -3.53 0.65 -1.81
N ILE A 11 -4.70 0.44 -1.21
CA ILE A 11 -5.53 -0.71 -1.54
C ILE A 11 -5.99 -0.62 -2.99
N ASP A 12 -6.42 0.56 -3.42
CA ASP A 12 -6.84 0.78 -4.80
C ASP A 12 -5.71 0.51 -5.77
N GLU A 13 -4.52 0.97 -5.43
CA GLU A 13 -3.35 0.75 -6.27
C GLU A 13 -3.03 -0.74 -6.38
N CYS A 14 -3.23 -1.46 -5.29
CA CYS A 14 -3.00 -2.89 -5.28
C CYS A 14 -3.94 -3.59 -6.24
N TYR A 15 -5.20 -3.22 -6.23
CA TYR A 15 -6.18 -3.80 -7.16
C TYR A 15 -5.90 -3.42 -8.59
N ALA A 16 -5.33 -2.25 -8.80
CA ALA A 16 -5.01 -1.79 -10.14
C ALA A 16 -3.74 -2.43 -10.69
N GLY A 17 -3.04 -3.20 -9.86
CA GLY A 17 -1.83 -3.87 -10.31
C GLY A 17 -0.59 -2.98 -10.24
N ALA A 18 -0.65 -1.88 -9.53
CA ALA A 18 0.47 -0.95 -9.45
C ALA A 18 1.70 -1.57 -8.82
N PHE A 19 1.50 -2.59 -8.00
CA PHE A 19 2.60 -3.25 -7.31
C PHE A 19 3.25 -4.37 -8.11
N SER A 20 2.67 -4.73 -9.22
CA SER A 20 3.12 -5.93 -9.94
C SER A 20 4.56 -5.83 -10.44
N GLY A 21 5.04 -4.63 -10.65
CA GLY A 21 6.40 -4.43 -11.13
C GLY A 21 7.43 -4.15 -10.06
N LEU A 22 7.02 -4.19 -8.80
CA LEU A 22 7.91 -3.81 -7.70
C LEU A 22 8.64 -4.99 -7.06
N GLY A 23 8.34 -6.19 -7.48
CA GLY A 23 8.99 -7.35 -6.90
C GLY A 23 8.57 -7.64 -5.47
N THR A 24 7.49 -7.06 -5.03
CA THR A 24 7.00 -7.23 -3.67
C THR A 24 5.81 -8.16 -3.65
N MET A 25 6.02 -9.34 -4.14
CA MET A 25 4.93 -10.28 -4.31
C MET A 25 4.24 -10.71 -3.03
N ILE A 26 4.81 -10.39 -1.90
CA ILE A 26 4.19 -10.72 -0.63
C ILE A 26 3.27 -9.62 -0.13
N LEU A 27 3.24 -8.50 -0.81
CA LEU A 27 2.41 -7.39 -0.40
C LEU A 27 1.03 -7.52 -1.00
N ASP A 28 0.03 -7.70 -0.17
CA ASP A 28 -1.33 -7.80 -0.65
C ASP A 28 -2.25 -6.90 0.18
N VAL A 29 -3.54 -6.94 -0.15
CA VAL A 29 -4.53 -6.06 0.48
C VAL A 29 -4.59 -6.26 1.99
N ASP A 30 -4.48 -7.49 2.44
CA ASP A 30 -4.53 -7.77 3.87
C ASP A 30 -3.37 -7.09 4.61
N ASP A 31 -2.20 -7.10 4.02
CA ASP A 31 -1.04 -6.44 4.61
C ASP A 31 -1.31 -4.95 4.77
N ILE A 32 -1.89 -4.35 3.75
CA ILE A 32 -2.20 -2.93 3.80
C ILE A 32 -3.28 -2.64 4.83
N LYS A 33 -4.28 -3.47 4.90
CA LYS A 33 -5.37 -3.28 5.84
C LYS A 33 -4.90 -3.35 7.29
N ASN A 34 -3.92 -4.20 7.55
CA ASN A 34 -3.41 -4.40 8.89
C ASN A 34 -2.18 -3.53 9.20
N ALA A 35 -1.71 -2.78 8.23
CA ALA A 35 -0.52 -1.95 8.41
C ALA A 35 -0.85 -0.75 9.29
N ASP A 36 0.11 -0.39 10.15
CA ASP A 36 -0.04 0.83 10.92
C ASP A 36 0.41 2.02 10.08
N GLU A 37 0.34 3.21 10.67
CA GLU A 37 0.66 4.44 9.97
C GLU A 37 2.07 4.40 9.39
N GLN A 38 3.01 3.97 10.20
CA GLN A 38 4.40 3.91 9.79
C GLN A 38 4.59 2.97 8.61
N LYS A 39 3.95 1.84 8.67
CA LYS A 39 4.04 0.85 7.61
C LYS A 39 3.44 1.38 6.32
N LEU A 40 2.31 2.05 6.42
CA LEU A 40 1.67 2.65 5.25
C LEU A 40 2.57 3.69 4.60
N LEU A 41 3.23 4.50 5.42
CA LEU A 41 4.14 5.51 4.89
C LEU A 41 5.32 4.88 4.16
N GLU A 42 5.83 3.78 4.70
CA GLU A 42 6.92 3.07 4.03
C GLU A 42 6.48 2.51 2.69
N ILE A 43 5.29 1.94 2.65
CA ILE A 43 4.76 1.42 1.39
C ILE A 43 4.60 2.54 0.37
N ALA A 44 4.04 3.66 0.81
CA ALA A 44 3.83 4.80 -0.06
C ALA A 44 5.15 5.33 -0.62
N LYS A 45 6.19 5.33 0.20
CA LYS A 45 7.50 5.78 -0.25
C LYS A 45 8.04 4.90 -1.35
N ARG A 46 7.82 3.60 -1.24
CA ARG A 46 8.31 2.67 -2.25
C ARG A 46 7.60 2.85 -3.58
N MET A 47 6.35 3.28 -3.53
CA MET A 47 5.59 3.50 -4.74
C MET A 47 5.95 4.79 -5.43
N GLY A 48 6.24 5.76 -4.66
CA GLY A 48 6.45 7.06 -5.23
C GLY A 48 7.78 7.58 -5.12
#